data_51a23ac069989ffac26f6e2f2d7c7681
#
_entry.id   51a23ac069989ffac26f6e2f2d7c7681
#
_cell.length_a   1.000
_cell.length_b   1.000
_cell.length_c   1.000
_cell.angle_alpha   90.00
_cell.angle_beta   90.00
_cell.angle_gamma   90.00
#
_symmetry.space_group_name_H-M   'P 1'
#
loop_
_entity.id
_entity.type
_entity.pdbx_description
1 polymer ?
#
loop_
_entity_poly.entity_id
_entity_poly.type
_entity_poly.pdbx_seq_one_letter_code
_entity_poly.pdbx_strand_id
1 'polypeptide(L)'
;MALRIVAILLTLLVPLKATLSAQDFANVAIKAVHVAGNVYMLTGSGGNIGVSAGPDGVLIVDNQFAPLAPRIEAALKELNPGPLKFVLNTHYHGDHTGGNAYFGRQGHIIAHTNVRKRLGGKPGETKVGLPVITFDDSLSLHFNGEEIKLVHVPPAHTDNDSVVHFTGANVIHFGDTFFSGRFPNIDLGGGGSIHGYIKNIADAIERIPPGAKLIPGHGPLSTVKELREFHEMLVETSRVVEKAIAAGKSLKETQEAGLPDRWKSWAAPTITTARWIELLYRGLSAK
;
A
#
# COMPACT_ATOMS: atom_id res chain seq x y z
N MET A 1 -27.21 35.54 61.86
CA MET A 1 -25.97 35.19 61.10
C MET A 1 -26.22 33.85 60.39
N ALA A 2 -26.55 33.86 59.15
CA ALA A 2 -26.85 32.64 58.38
C ALA A 2 -25.64 32.25 57.50
N LEU A 3 -25.12 31.07 57.75
CA LEU A 3 -23.95 30.49 57.07
C LEU A 3 -24.45 29.88 55.79
N ARG A 4 -24.04 30.45 54.62
CA ARG A 4 -24.30 29.86 53.32
C ARG A 4 -23.17 28.86 52.96
N ILE A 5 -23.52 27.58 52.87
CA ILE A 5 -22.64 26.52 52.39
C ILE A 5 -22.71 26.53 50.86
N VAL A 6 -21.60 26.86 50.19
CA VAL A 6 -21.44 26.72 48.74
C VAL A 6 -20.91 25.34 48.46
N ALA A 7 -21.75 24.49 47.88
CA ALA A 7 -21.32 23.17 47.40
C ALA A 7 -20.65 23.33 46.01
N ILE A 8 -19.35 23.07 45.92
CA ILE A 8 -18.60 23.01 44.67
C ILE A 8 -18.78 21.61 44.09
N LEU A 9 -19.54 21.51 42.98
CA LEU A 9 -19.65 20.28 42.21
C LEU A 9 -18.38 20.12 41.34
N LEU A 10 -17.50 19.21 41.75
CA LEU A 10 -16.33 18.81 40.97
C LEU A 10 -16.80 17.82 39.87
N THR A 11 -16.99 18.29 38.65
CA THR A 11 -17.23 17.42 37.49
C THR A 11 -15.93 16.75 37.09
N LEU A 12 -15.78 15.48 37.42
CA LEU A 12 -14.71 14.61 36.91
C LEU A 12 -14.91 14.39 35.39
N LEU A 13 -14.15 15.12 34.56
CA LEU A 13 -13.98 14.78 33.16
C LEU A 13 -13.17 13.49 33.08
N VAL A 14 -13.84 12.36 32.85
CA VAL A 14 -13.20 11.10 32.47
C VAL A 14 -12.79 11.24 31.00
N PRO A 15 -11.48 11.16 30.67
CA PRO A 15 -11.07 11.18 29.25
C PRO A 15 -11.60 9.90 28.58
N LEU A 16 -12.48 10.06 27.61
CA LEU A 16 -12.92 8.99 26.71
C LEU A 16 -11.69 8.54 25.91
N LYS A 17 -11.00 7.49 26.37
CA LYS A 17 -9.98 6.82 25.57
C LYS A 17 -10.69 6.20 24.38
N ALA A 18 -10.55 6.80 23.19
CA ALA A 18 -10.89 6.16 21.95
C ALA A 18 -10.04 4.88 21.84
N THR A 19 -10.64 3.74 22.14
CA THR A 19 -10.04 2.43 21.83
C THR A 19 -10.04 2.31 20.33
N LEU A 20 -8.85 2.44 19.70
CA LEU A 20 -8.64 1.95 18.36
C LEU A 20 -9.13 0.51 18.32
N SER A 21 -10.19 0.23 17.55
CA SER A 21 -10.70 -1.11 17.35
C SER A 21 -9.55 -1.97 16.83
N ALA A 22 -9.14 -2.97 17.61
CA ALA A 22 -8.18 -3.95 17.14
C ALA A 22 -8.77 -4.62 15.91
N GLN A 23 -8.06 -4.59 14.80
CA GLN A 23 -8.52 -5.22 13.56
C GLN A 23 -8.71 -6.72 13.82
N ASP A 24 -9.94 -7.21 13.63
CA ASP A 24 -10.24 -8.63 13.82
C ASP A 24 -9.75 -9.44 12.61
N PHE A 25 -8.65 -10.17 12.80
CA PHE A 25 -8.08 -11.06 11.80
C PHE A 25 -8.64 -12.49 11.89
N ALA A 26 -9.49 -12.80 12.90
CA ALA A 26 -9.93 -14.18 13.15
C ALA A 26 -10.61 -14.81 11.94
N ASN A 27 -11.43 -14.04 11.22
CA ASN A 27 -12.23 -14.50 10.09
C ASN A 27 -11.64 -14.18 8.72
N VAL A 28 -10.42 -13.66 8.64
CA VAL A 28 -9.78 -13.34 7.36
C VAL A 28 -9.31 -14.62 6.67
N ALA A 29 -9.88 -14.92 5.51
CA ALA A 29 -9.43 -16.01 4.64
C ALA A 29 -8.36 -15.48 3.66
N ILE A 30 -7.27 -16.24 3.50
CA ILE A 30 -6.28 -15.99 2.43
C ILE A 30 -6.75 -16.75 1.20
N LYS A 31 -6.91 -16.03 0.08
CA LYS A 31 -7.34 -16.61 -1.20
C LYS A 31 -6.24 -16.45 -2.23
N ALA A 32 -5.93 -17.52 -2.95
CA ALA A 32 -4.97 -17.53 -4.04
C ALA A 32 -5.69 -17.43 -5.39
N VAL A 33 -5.17 -16.59 -6.28
CA VAL A 33 -5.61 -16.43 -7.66
C VAL A 33 -4.39 -16.64 -8.56
N HIS A 34 -4.48 -17.61 -9.49
CA HIS A 34 -3.44 -17.77 -10.51
C HIS A 34 -3.47 -16.57 -11.46
N VAL A 35 -2.30 -15.97 -11.71
CA VAL A 35 -2.17 -14.81 -12.58
C VAL A 35 -1.63 -15.22 -13.95
N ALA A 36 -0.38 -15.68 -14.00
CA ALA A 36 0.24 -16.20 -15.23
C ALA A 36 1.52 -16.98 -14.89
N GLY A 37 1.86 -18.02 -15.66
CA GLY A 37 3.06 -18.82 -15.44
C GLY A 37 3.12 -19.34 -14.00
N ASN A 38 4.22 -19.07 -13.29
CA ASN A 38 4.41 -19.41 -11.88
C ASN A 38 3.92 -18.29 -10.93
N VAL A 39 3.23 -17.26 -11.42
CA VAL A 39 2.84 -16.10 -10.63
C VAL A 39 1.38 -16.20 -10.16
N TYR A 40 1.18 -15.96 -8.87
CA TYR A 40 -0.12 -15.92 -8.19
C TYR A 40 -0.28 -14.60 -7.44
N MET A 41 -1.52 -14.24 -7.12
CA MET A 41 -1.88 -13.16 -6.21
C MET A 41 -2.61 -13.76 -5.01
N LEU A 42 -2.15 -13.44 -3.78
CA LEU A 42 -2.91 -13.74 -2.57
C LEU A 42 -3.65 -12.48 -2.11
N THR A 43 -4.90 -12.67 -1.71
CA THR A 43 -5.73 -11.64 -1.08
C THR A 43 -6.10 -12.05 0.34
N GLY A 44 -6.28 -11.07 1.23
CA GLY A 44 -6.65 -11.27 2.62
C GLY A 44 -7.09 -9.96 3.25
N SER A 45 -6.39 -9.50 4.29
CA SER A 45 -6.53 -8.16 4.86
C SER A 45 -5.19 -7.45 4.79
N GLY A 46 -5.17 -6.22 4.28
CA GLY A 46 -3.97 -5.48 3.91
C GLY A 46 -3.73 -5.50 2.40
N GLY A 47 -2.49 -5.27 1.98
CA GLY A 47 -2.13 -5.26 0.58
C GLY A 47 -2.18 -6.65 -0.07
N ASN A 48 -2.34 -6.69 -1.39
CA ASN A 48 -2.22 -7.92 -2.15
C ASN A 48 -0.77 -8.43 -2.10
N ILE A 49 -0.61 -9.74 -2.05
CA ILE A 49 0.70 -10.40 -2.07
C ILE A 49 0.92 -10.99 -3.46
N GLY A 50 2.03 -10.63 -4.12
CA GLY A 50 2.51 -11.34 -5.29
C GLY A 50 3.28 -12.59 -4.88
N VAL A 51 3.14 -13.70 -5.62
CA VAL A 51 3.85 -14.95 -5.34
C VAL A 51 4.45 -15.48 -6.63
N SER A 52 5.74 -15.84 -6.60
CA SER A 52 6.35 -16.73 -7.60
C SER A 52 6.59 -18.08 -6.94
N ALA A 53 5.94 -19.13 -7.46
CA ALA A 53 6.00 -20.49 -6.92
C ALA A 53 6.44 -21.47 -8.03
N GLY A 54 7.65 -21.99 -7.93
CA GLY A 54 8.24 -22.82 -8.98
C GLY A 54 9.42 -23.69 -8.48
N PRO A 55 10.26 -24.21 -9.39
CA PRO A 55 11.31 -25.18 -9.07
C PRO A 55 12.32 -24.70 -8.02
N ASP A 56 12.63 -23.39 -7.97
CA ASP A 56 13.61 -22.85 -7.04
C ASP A 56 13.02 -22.61 -5.65
N GLY A 57 11.70 -22.78 -5.48
CA GLY A 57 10.95 -22.53 -4.27
C GLY A 57 9.97 -21.39 -4.40
N VAL A 58 9.76 -20.64 -3.31
CA VAL A 58 8.78 -19.57 -3.20
C VAL A 58 9.46 -18.21 -3.00
N LEU A 59 8.97 -17.20 -3.72
CA LEU A 59 9.25 -15.78 -3.52
C LEU A 59 7.91 -15.07 -3.32
N ILE A 60 7.83 -14.15 -2.35
CA ILE A 60 6.65 -13.30 -2.15
C ILE A 60 6.98 -11.83 -2.28
N VAL A 61 6.01 -11.06 -2.78
CA VAL A 61 6.01 -9.59 -2.79
C VAL A 61 4.99 -9.12 -1.78
N ASP A 62 5.45 -8.49 -0.71
CA ASP A 62 4.71 -8.10 0.49
C ASP A 62 4.18 -9.31 1.30
N ASN A 63 3.60 -9.03 2.49
CA ASN A 63 3.23 -10.12 3.42
C ASN A 63 2.15 -9.74 4.44
N GLN A 64 1.40 -8.67 4.18
CA GLN A 64 0.27 -8.20 4.98
C GLN A 64 0.62 -8.00 6.48
N PHE A 65 -0.35 -8.25 7.36
CA PHE A 65 -0.21 -8.06 8.81
C PHE A 65 0.33 -9.31 9.51
N ALA A 66 1.12 -9.12 10.57
CA ALA A 66 1.72 -10.20 11.36
C ALA A 66 0.74 -11.32 11.79
N PRO A 67 -0.50 -11.05 12.26
CA PRO A 67 -1.42 -12.11 12.67
C PRO A 67 -1.89 -13.03 11.53
N LEU A 68 -1.71 -12.60 10.28
CA LEU A 68 -2.08 -13.39 9.09
C LEU A 68 -0.94 -14.31 8.60
N ALA A 69 0.30 -14.09 9.06
CA ALA A 69 1.47 -14.80 8.55
C ALA A 69 1.34 -16.34 8.54
N PRO A 70 0.82 -17.00 9.59
CA PRO A 70 0.63 -18.46 9.54
C PRO A 70 -0.36 -18.94 8.48
N ARG A 71 -1.40 -18.15 8.20
CA ARG A 71 -2.39 -18.47 7.15
C ARG A 71 -1.83 -18.22 5.76
N ILE A 72 -1.05 -17.16 5.60
CA ILE A 72 -0.31 -16.87 4.37
C ILE A 72 0.67 -18.01 4.08
N GLU A 73 1.44 -18.46 5.09
CA GLU A 73 2.35 -19.60 4.94
C GLU A 73 1.60 -20.88 4.53
N ALA A 74 0.44 -21.16 5.12
CA ALA A 74 -0.36 -22.31 4.73
C ALA A 74 -0.80 -22.22 3.25
N ALA A 75 -1.28 -21.06 2.80
CA ALA A 75 -1.63 -20.84 1.41
C ALA A 75 -0.43 -20.96 0.45
N LEU A 76 0.76 -20.49 0.86
CA LEU A 76 1.99 -20.67 0.06
C LEU A 76 2.37 -22.14 -0.08
N LYS A 77 2.26 -22.95 0.99
CA LYS A 77 2.54 -24.40 0.97
C LYS A 77 1.57 -25.17 0.06
N GLU A 78 0.33 -24.72 -0.05
CA GLU A 78 -0.64 -25.30 -1.02
C GLU A 78 -0.23 -25.02 -2.48
N LEU A 79 0.37 -23.86 -2.75
CA LEU A 79 0.87 -23.53 -4.08
C LEU A 79 2.19 -24.24 -4.41
N ASN A 80 3.11 -24.30 -3.43
CA ASN A 80 4.40 -24.93 -3.58
C ASN A 80 4.95 -25.32 -2.19
N PRO A 81 5.27 -26.60 -1.93
CA PRO A 81 5.82 -27.05 -0.64
C PRO A 81 7.31 -26.70 -0.45
N GLY A 82 7.95 -26.12 -1.49
CA GLY A 82 9.35 -25.69 -1.44
C GLY A 82 9.59 -24.55 -0.44
N PRO A 83 10.85 -24.25 -0.14
CA PRO A 83 11.18 -23.22 0.83
C PRO A 83 10.88 -21.81 0.33
N LEU A 84 10.45 -20.93 1.24
CA LEU A 84 10.45 -19.48 0.99
C LEU A 84 11.91 -18.99 0.93
N LYS A 85 12.30 -18.38 -0.19
CA LYS A 85 13.66 -17.88 -0.42
C LYS A 85 13.76 -16.37 -0.26
N PHE A 86 12.77 -15.64 -0.81
CA PHE A 86 12.80 -14.19 -0.86
C PHE A 86 11.46 -13.58 -0.47
N VAL A 87 11.55 -12.45 0.23
CA VAL A 87 10.45 -11.55 0.56
C VAL A 87 10.82 -10.19 -0.01
N LEU A 88 10.08 -9.71 -0.97
CA LEU A 88 10.26 -8.39 -1.56
C LEU A 88 9.25 -7.44 -0.92
N ASN A 89 9.70 -6.30 -0.35
CA ASN A 89 8.76 -5.30 0.11
C ASN A 89 8.66 -4.16 -0.88
N THR A 90 7.43 -3.83 -1.28
CA THR A 90 7.16 -2.70 -2.18
C THR A 90 7.38 -1.36 -1.50
N HIS A 91 6.98 -1.23 -0.24
CA HIS A 91 7.16 -0.04 0.60
C HIS A 91 7.06 -0.41 2.09
N TYR A 92 7.13 0.58 3.00
CA TYR A 92 7.31 0.35 4.45
C TYR A 92 6.02 0.24 5.28
N HIS A 93 4.83 0.33 4.72
CA HIS A 93 3.58 0.29 5.51
C HIS A 93 3.32 -1.08 6.10
N GLY A 94 2.63 -1.08 7.26
CA GLY A 94 2.46 -2.28 8.07
C GLY A 94 1.55 -3.34 7.48
N ASP A 95 0.66 -2.97 6.57
CA ASP A 95 -0.20 -3.89 5.82
C ASP A 95 0.50 -4.52 4.60
N HIS A 96 1.79 -4.22 4.40
CA HIS A 96 2.68 -4.82 3.41
C HIS A 96 3.88 -5.51 4.07
N THR A 97 4.35 -5.01 5.22
CA THR A 97 5.56 -5.48 5.89
C THR A 97 5.31 -6.12 7.25
N GLY A 98 4.05 -6.17 7.71
CA GLY A 98 3.74 -6.65 9.06
C GLY A 98 4.15 -8.10 9.34
N GLY A 99 4.16 -8.94 8.31
CA GLY A 99 4.65 -10.32 8.39
C GLY A 99 6.19 -10.47 8.31
N ASN A 100 6.96 -9.40 8.11
CA ASN A 100 8.41 -9.46 7.91
C ASN A 100 9.15 -10.22 9.02
N ALA A 101 8.80 -9.98 10.29
CA ALA A 101 9.46 -10.68 11.41
C ALA A 101 9.19 -12.20 11.41
N TYR A 102 8.08 -12.64 10.82
CA TYR A 102 7.76 -14.06 10.66
C TYR A 102 8.51 -14.65 9.46
N PHE A 103 8.38 -14.06 8.28
CA PHE A 103 8.92 -14.58 7.04
C PHE A 103 10.44 -14.35 6.89
N GLY A 104 11.01 -13.33 7.53
CA GLY A 104 12.43 -13.07 7.56
C GLY A 104 13.26 -14.13 8.28
N ARG A 105 12.62 -15.07 9.00
CA ARG A 105 13.27 -16.28 9.56
C ARG A 105 13.39 -17.40 8.53
N GLN A 106 12.67 -17.31 7.43
CA GLN A 106 12.56 -18.34 6.42
C GLN A 106 13.26 -17.93 5.12
N GLY A 107 13.16 -16.66 4.73
CA GLY A 107 13.72 -16.11 3.50
C GLY A 107 14.38 -14.75 3.69
N HIS A 108 15.14 -14.32 2.68
CA HIS A 108 15.83 -13.03 2.69
C HIS A 108 14.86 -11.88 2.30
N ILE A 109 14.76 -10.87 3.15
CA ILE A 109 13.96 -9.68 2.87
C ILE A 109 14.79 -8.71 2.01
N ILE A 110 14.21 -8.27 0.90
CA ILE A 110 14.80 -7.33 -0.06
C ILE A 110 13.87 -6.14 -0.23
N ALA A 111 14.40 -4.92 -0.18
CA ALA A 111 13.63 -3.70 -0.38
C ALA A 111 14.50 -2.50 -0.73
N HIS A 112 13.87 -1.40 -1.13
CA HIS A 112 14.55 -0.11 -1.28
C HIS A 112 15.18 0.34 0.06
N THR A 113 16.34 1.04 0.01
CA THR A 113 17.10 1.49 1.19
C THR A 113 16.24 2.29 2.18
N ASN A 114 15.33 3.14 1.69
CA ASN A 114 14.45 3.92 2.57
C ASN A 114 13.41 3.05 3.31
N VAL A 115 12.97 1.90 2.75
CA VAL A 115 12.14 0.92 3.49
C VAL A 115 12.87 0.47 4.75
N ARG A 116 14.13 0.04 4.61
CA ARG A 116 14.93 -0.38 5.76
C ARG A 116 15.11 0.73 6.79
N LYS A 117 15.39 1.98 6.35
CA LYS A 117 15.52 3.13 7.25
C LYS A 117 14.24 3.38 8.04
N ARG A 118 13.09 3.38 7.37
CA ARG A 118 11.79 3.66 7.99
C ARG A 118 11.34 2.55 8.93
N LEU A 119 11.57 1.29 8.58
CA LEU A 119 11.29 0.15 9.46
C LEU A 119 12.21 0.16 10.68
N GLY A 120 13.52 0.37 10.50
CA GLY A 120 14.49 0.40 11.60
C GLY A 120 14.27 1.51 12.63
N GLY A 121 13.48 2.54 12.30
CA GLY A 121 13.06 3.60 13.23
C GLY A 121 11.76 3.32 13.99
N LYS A 122 11.06 2.21 13.67
CA LYS A 122 9.78 1.87 14.33
C LYS A 122 9.99 1.20 15.69
N PRO A 123 9.24 1.58 16.73
CA PRO A 123 9.25 0.86 18.01
C PRO A 123 8.83 -0.60 17.83
N GLY A 124 9.57 -1.52 18.44
CA GLY A 124 9.26 -2.95 18.41
C GLY A 124 9.70 -3.69 17.15
N GLU A 125 10.30 -3.01 16.17
CA GLU A 125 10.86 -3.69 14.98
C GLU A 125 12.07 -4.54 15.37
N THR A 126 12.15 -5.75 14.84
CA THR A 126 13.22 -6.69 15.10
C THR A 126 14.22 -6.72 13.95
N LYS A 127 15.49 -7.06 14.23
CA LYS A 127 16.52 -7.22 13.19
C LYS A 127 16.11 -8.22 12.11
N VAL A 128 15.34 -9.25 12.48
CA VAL A 128 14.82 -10.28 11.57
C VAL A 128 13.79 -9.74 10.60
N GLY A 129 13.02 -8.73 10.99
CA GLY A 129 12.02 -8.09 10.14
C GLY A 129 12.59 -7.02 9.18
N LEU A 130 13.88 -6.71 9.29
CA LEU A 130 14.50 -5.69 8.45
C LEU A 130 15.04 -6.29 7.13
N PRO A 131 14.89 -5.59 5.98
CA PRO A 131 15.53 -5.98 4.74
C PRO A 131 17.04 -6.22 4.92
N VAL A 132 17.54 -7.39 4.51
CA VAL A 132 18.97 -7.73 4.57
C VAL A 132 19.69 -7.39 3.27
N ILE A 133 18.97 -7.28 2.18
CA ILE A 133 19.45 -6.80 0.89
C ILE A 133 18.68 -5.53 0.57
N THR A 134 19.40 -4.46 0.26
CA THR A 134 18.80 -3.17 -0.13
C THR A 134 19.34 -2.69 -1.47
N PHE A 135 18.52 -1.92 -2.19
CA PHE A 135 18.88 -1.26 -3.45
C PHE A 135 18.37 0.19 -3.45
N ASP A 136 18.94 1.02 -4.29
CA ASP A 136 18.55 2.43 -4.43
C ASP A 136 17.70 2.67 -5.69
N ASP A 137 18.13 2.17 -6.85
CA ASP A 137 17.42 2.39 -8.12
C ASP A 137 16.67 1.12 -8.57
N SER A 138 17.38 0.00 -8.69
CA SER A 138 16.80 -1.25 -9.17
C SER A 138 17.63 -2.47 -8.77
N LEU A 139 16.98 -3.63 -8.84
CA LEU A 139 17.61 -4.93 -8.61
C LEU A 139 16.92 -5.97 -9.48
N SER A 140 17.70 -6.89 -10.07
CA SER A 140 17.19 -8.06 -10.77
C SER A 140 17.47 -9.33 -9.97
N LEU A 141 16.46 -10.21 -9.89
CA LEU A 141 16.55 -11.57 -9.37
C LEU A 141 16.25 -12.53 -10.51
N HIS A 142 17.05 -13.60 -10.67
CA HIS A 142 16.74 -14.70 -11.56
C HIS A 142 16.21 -15.84 -10.71
N PHE A 143 14.92 -16.15 -10.85
CA PHE A 143 14.22 -17.10 -9.97
C PHE A 143 13.03 -17.74 -10.69
N ASN A 144 12.84 -19.05 -10.49
CA ASN A 144 11.78 -19.84 -11.13
C ASN A 144 11.75 -19.72 -12.66
N GLY A 145 12.93 -19.61 -13.28
CA GLY A 145 13.07 -19.58 -14.75
C GLY A 145 12.80 -18.22 -15.39
N GLU A 146 12.66 -17.15 -14.62
CA GLU A 146 12.46 -15.80 -15.16
C GLU A 146 13.33 -14.74 -14.45
N GLU A 147 13.47 -13.57 -15.07
CA GLU A 147 14.02 -12.38 -14.43
C GLU A 147 12.89 -11.64 -13.72
N ILE A 148 13.07 -11.33 -12.45
CA ILE A 148 12.16 -10.53 -11.62
C ILE A 148 12.86 -9.21 -11.32
N LYS A 149 12.32 -8.10 -11.86
CA LYS A 149 12.89 -6.75 -11.71
C LYS A 149 12.18 -5.99 -10.62
N LEU A 150 12.94 -5.49 -9.65
CA LEU A 150 12.48 -4.50 -8.68
C LEU A 150 12.99 -3.13 -9.15
N VAL A 151 12.09 -2.17 -9.26
CA VAL A 151 12.44 -0.81 -9.66
C VAL A 151 11.85 0.17 -8.66
N HIS A 152 12.72 0.98 -8.05
CA HIS A 152 12.26 2.12 -7.24
C HIS A 152 11.61 3.15 -8.13
N VAL A 153 10.49 3.71 -7.69
CA VAL A 153 9.81 4.80 -8.38
C VAL A 153 9.94 6.09 -7.57
N PRO A 154 10.01 7.26 -8.23
CA PRO A 154 10.04 8.54 -7.52
C PRO A 154 8.87 8.69 -6.55
N PRO A 155 8.97 9.57 -5.53
CA PRO A 155 7.93 9.74 -4.51
C PRO A 155 6.51 9.83 -5.08
N ALA A 156 5.64 8.88 -4.68
CA ALA A 156 4.24 8.77 -5.08
C ALA A 156 3.35 8.53 -3.85
N HIS A 157 3.12 7.26 -3.50
CA HIS A 157 2.44 6.87 -2.26
C HIS A 157 3.33 7.16 -1.03
N THR A 158 4.63 6.83 -1.15
CA THR A 158 5.70 7.13 -0.19
C THR A 158 6.96 7.60 -0.93
N ASP A 159 8.10 7.77 -0.21
CA ASP A 159 9.44 8.01 -0.79
C ASP A 159 10.25 6.73 -1.03
N ASN A 160 9.62 5.57 -0.92
CA ASN A 160 10.32 4.29 -0.97
C ASN A 160 9.58 3.22 -1.78
N ASP A 161 8.63 3.66 -2.60
CA ASP A 161 7.81 2.75 -3.40
C ASP A 161 8.65 2.02 -4.45
N SER A 162 8.36 0.75 -4.63
CA SER A 162 8.99 -0.10 -5.65
C SER A 162 7.95 -0.93 -6.38
N VAL A 163 8.15 -1.09 -7.68
CA VAL A 163 7.34 -1.93 -8.55
C VAL A 163 8.12 -3.20 -8.86
N VAL A 164 7.45 -4.36 -8.89
CA VAL A 164 8.06 -5.66 -9.16
C VAL A 164 7.51 -6.21 -10.46
N HIS A 165 8.38 -6.45 -11.46
CA HIS A 165 8.01 -6.99 -12.76
C HIS A 165 8.54 -8.43 -12.92
N PHE A 166 7.64 -9.41 -13.01
CA PHE A 166 7.86 -10.79 -13.40
C PHE A 166 7.88 -10.85 -14.93
N THR A 167 9.09 -10.77 -15.51
CA THR A 167 9.24 -10.48 -16.94
C THR A 167 8.80 -11.64 -17.84
N GLY A 168 9.03 -12.88 -17.44
CA GLY A 168 8.62 -14.07 -18.17
C GLY A 168 7.11 -14.29 -18.13
N ALA A 169 6.49 -14.08 -16.98
CA ALA A 169 5.04 -14.18 -16.78
C ALA A 169 4.27 -12.95 -17.30
N ASN A 170 4.96 -11.84 -17.62
CA ASN A 170 4.38 -10.56 -17.97
C ASN A 170 3.36 -10.04 -16.92
N VAL A 171 3.76 -10.09 -15.65
CA VAL A 171 2.98 -9.64 -14.50
C VAL A 171 3.72 -8.54 -13.77
N ILE A 172 3.03 -7.46 -13.41
CA ILE A 172 3.62 -6.34 -12.67
C ILE A 172 2.86 -6.13 -11.37
N HIS A 173 3.57 -6.19 -10.23
CA HIS A 173 3.04 -5.85 -8.92
C HIS A 173 3.41 -4.40 -8.61
N PHE A 174 2.41 -3.56 -8.46
CA PHE A 174 2.58 -2.12 -8.28
C PHE A 174 2.73 -1.68 -6.82
N GLY A 175 2.49 -2.56 -5.86
CA GLY A 175 2.31 -2.09 -4.48
C GLY A 175 1.28 -0.96 -4.43
N ASP A 176 1.43 -0.05 -3.48
CA ASP A 176 0.50 1.06 -3.28
C ASP A 176 0.69 2.24 -4.24
N THR A 177 1.50 2.06 -5.28
CA THR A 177 1.46 2.97 -6.43
C THR A 177 0.26 2.74 -7.35
N PHE A 178 -0.55 1.70 -7.10
CA PHE A 178 -1.81 1.44 -7.80
C PHE A 178 -2.88 0.86 -6.87
N PHE A 179 -4.04 1.52 -6.81
CA PHE A 179 -5.25 1.07 -6.13
C PHE A 179 -6.35 0.87 -7.18
N SER A 180 -6.81 -0.37 -7.35
CA SER A 180 -7.83 -0.65 -8.36
C SER A 180 -9.24 -0.34 -7.83
N GLY A 181 -9.93 0.60 -8.51
CA GLY A 181 -11.32 0.95 -8.24
C GLY A 181 -11.58 1.64 -6.90
N ARG A 182 -10.57 2.29 -6.30
CA ARG A 182 -10.69 3.03 -5.04
C ARG A 182 -9.70 4.18 -4.94
N PHE A 183 -10.01 5.16 -4.08
CA PHE A 183 -9.06 6.22 -3.75
C PHE A 183 -7.83 5.66 -3.03
N PRO A 184 -6.62 6.09 -3.42
CA PRO A 184 -5.40 5.69 -2.73
C PRO A 184 -5.19 6.48 -1.45
N ASN A 185 -4.30 5.98 -0.59
CA ASN A 185 -3.65 6.81 0.40
C ASN A 185 -2.43 7.51 -0.23
N ILE A 186 -2.08 8.70 0.27
CA ILE A 186 -0.80 9.36 0.02
C ILE A 186 -0.20 9.68 1.38
N ASP A 187 0.91 9.05 1.68
CA ASP A 187 1.61 9.30 2.94
C ASP A 187 2.52 10.52 2.83
N LEU A 188 1.92 11.70 2.99
CA LEU A 188 2.66 12.98 2.92
C LEU A 188 3.78 13.04 3.97
N GLY A 189 3.57 12.44 5.16
CA GLY A 189 4.60 12.34 6.21
C GLY A 189 5.71 11.35 5.85
N GLY A 190 5.39 10.33 5.07
CA GLY A 190 6.30 9.35 4.51
C GLY A 190 6.94 9.78 3.19
N GLY A 191 6.85 11.06 2.82
CA GLY A 191 7.45 11.60 1.59
C GLY A 191 6.64 11.35 0.32
N GLY A 192 5.36 10.96 0.44
CA GLY A 192 4.47 10.81 -0.70
C GLY A 192 4.19 12.15 -1.41
N SER A 193 3.86 12.08 -2.71
CA SER A 193 3.64 13.23 -3.58
C SER A 193 2.54 12.98 -4.59
N ILE A 194 1.52 13.84 -4.62
CA ILE A 194 0.45 13.71 -5.62
C ILE A 194 0.96 13.96 -7.04
N HIS A 195 1.83 14.95 -7.25
CA HIS A 195 2.42 15.21 -8.56
C HIS A 195 3.30 14.05 -9.03
N GLY A 196 4.11 13.50 -8.12
CA GLY A 196 4.90 12.30 -8.39
C GLY A 196 4.02 11.10 -8.70
N TYR A 197 2.91 10.92 -7.98
CA TYR A 197 1.97 9.82 -8.21
C TYR A 197 1.38 9.89 -9.63
N ILE A 198 0.84 11.05 -10.03
CA ILE A 198 0.29 11.27 -11.38
C ILE A 198 1.35 10.97 -12.45
N LYS A 199 2.56 11.51 -12.26
CA LYS A 199 3.65 11.31 -13.22
C LYS A 199 4.08 9.85 -13.33
N ASN A 200 4.27 9.17 -12.19
CA ASN A 200 4.74 7.77 -12.19
C ASN A 200 3.74 6.84 -12.87
N ILE A 201 2.43 7.07 -12.67
CA ILE A 201 1.41 6.26 -13.35
C ILE A 201 1.36 6.56 -14.84
N ALA A 202 1.51 7.81 -15.26
CA ALA A 202 1.62 8.15 -16.68
C ALA A 202 2.82 7.46 -17.33
N ASP A 203 4.00 7.57 -16.72
CA ASP A 203 5.24 6.92 -17.19
C ASP A 203 5.11 5.38 -17.24
N ALA A 204 4.44 4.78 -16.25
CA ALA A 204 4.19 3.34 -16.22
C ALA A 204 3.28 2.90 -17.38
N ILE A 205 2.19 3.62 -17.64
CA ILE A 205 1.25 3.32 -18.73
C ILE A 205 1.96 3.27 -20.10
N GLU A 206 2.96 4.11 -20.31
CA GLU A 206 3.73 4.16 -21.56
C GLU A 206 4.72 2.97 -21.69
N ARG A 207 5.19 2.42 -20.57
CA ARG A 207 6.25 1.40 -20.53
C ARG A 207 5.75 -0.02 -20.29
N ILE A 208 4.50 -0.18 -19.83
CA ILE A 208 3.91 -1.51 -19.58
C ILE A 208 3.87 -2.31 -20.89
N PRO A 209 4.43 -3.55 -20.90
CA PRO A 209 4.34 -4.41 -22.06
C PRO A 209 2.89 -4.75 -22.42
N PRO A 210 2.58 -4.93 -23.72
CA PRO A 210 1.24 -5.35 -24.15
C PRO A 210 0.78 -6.63 -23.45
N GLY A 211 -0.48 -6.67 -23.02
CA GLY A 211 -1.08 -7.84 -22.38
C GLY A 211 -0.63 -8.10 -20.93
N ALA A 212 0.16 -7.22 -20.31
CA ALA A 212 0.59 -7.37 -18.94
C ALA A 212 -0.62 -7.42 -17.98
N LYS A 213 -0.55 -8.30 -16.98
CA LYS A 213 -1.48 -8.37 -15.86
C LYS A 213 -0.90 -7.59 -14.68
N LEU A 214 -1.74 -6.81 -14.02
CA LEU A 214 -1.31 -5.89 -12.98
C LEU A 214 -1.88 -6.31 -11.63
N ILE A 215 -1.01 -6.54 -10.66
CA ILE A 215 -1.37 -6.73 -9.25
C ILE A 215 -1.30 -5.36 -8.57
N PRO A 216 -2.43 -4.73 -8.22
CA PRO A 216 -2.43 -3.50 -7.44
C PRO A 216 -2.05 -3.78 -5.99
N GLY A 217 -1.61 -2.77 -5.24
CA GLY A 217 -1.47 -2.91 -3.79
C GLY A 217 -2.79 -3.27 -3.14
N HIS A 218 -3.88 -2.64 -3.59
CA HIS A 218 -5.23 -2.93 -3.11
C HIS A 218 -6.24 -3.00 -4.25
N GLY A 219 -7.15 -3.95 -4.15
CA GLY A 219 -8.21 -4.16 -5.13
C GLY A 219 -8.03 -5.42 -5.97
N PRO A 220 -8.88 -5.66 -6.97
CA PRO A 220 -8.82 -6.86 -7.81
C PRO A 220 -7.64 -6.86 -8.78
N LEU A 221 -7.25 -8.05 -9.25
CA LEU A 221 -6.33 -8.21 -10.36
C LEU A 221 -6.81 -7.37 -11.56
N SER A 222 -5.91 -6.66 -12.18
CA SER A 222 -6.19 -5.58 -13.12
C SER A 222 -5.38 -5.68 -14.41
N THR A 223 -5.65 -4.76 -15.33
CA THR A 223 -4.94 -4.58 -16.59
C THR A 223 -4.54 -3.10 -16.74
N VAL A 224 -3.89 -2.76 -17.85
CA VAL A 224 -3.56 -1.37 -18.16
C VAL A 224 -4.81 -0.48 -18.30
N LYS A 225 -6.00 -1.05 -18.57
CA LYS A 225 -7.25 -0.30 -18.65
C LYS A 225 -7.62 0.30 -17.29
N GLU A 226 -7.63 -0.51 -16.23
CA GLU A 226 -7.93 -0.06 -14.87
C GLU A 226 -6.84 0.91 -14.36
N LEU A 227 -5.58 0.73 -14.77
CA LEU A 227 -4.51 1.68 -14.44
C LEU A 227 -4.71 3.03 -15.13
N ARG A 228 -5.21 3.07 -16.37
CA ARG A 228 -5.59 4.33 -17.04
C ARG A 228 -6.74 5.04 -16.35
N GLU A 229 -7.77 4.30 -15.95
CA GLU A 229 -8.89 4.85 -15.18
C GLU A 229 -8.41 5.41 -13.83
N PHE A 230 -7.49 4.71 -13.14
CA PHE A 230 -6.87 5.21 -11.93
C PHE A 230 -6.09 6.52 -12.18
N HIS A 231 -5.33 6.61 -13.27
CA HIS A 231 -4.63 7.83 -13.66
C HIS A 231 -5.61 8.99 -13.94
N GLU A 232 -6.70 8.72 -14.65
CA GLU A 232 -7.74 9.73 -14.90
C GLU A 232 -8.33 10.26 -13.59
N MET A 233 -8.60 9.36 -12.64
CA MET A 233 -9.10 9.73 -11.31
C MET A 233 -8.12 10.64 -10.60
N LEU A 234 -6.82 10.30 -10.56
CA LEU A 234 -5.79 11.13 -9.92
C LEU A 234 -5.76 12.54 -10.55
N VAL A 235 -5.72 12.63 -11.88
CA VAL A 235 -5.64 13.91 -12.61
C VAL A 235 -6.88 14.74 -12.39
N GLU A 236 -8.07 14.16 -12.55
CA GLU A 236 -9.30 14.93 -12.48
C GLU A 236 -9.60 15.44 -11.07
N THR A 237 -9.45 14.56 -10.06
CA THR A 237 -9.73 14.96 -8.68
C THR A 237 -8.71 15.97 -8.17
N SER A 238 -7.45 15.85 -8.57
CA SER A 238 -6.41 16.86 -8.27
C SER A 238 -6.76 18.23 -8.86
N ARG A 239 -7.16 18.27 -10.14
CA ARG A 239 -7.58 19.53 -10.78
C ARG A 239 -8.79 20.21 -10.10
N VAL A 240 -9.73 19.42 -9.58
CA VAL A 240 -10.86 19.96 -8.82
C VAL A 240 -10.36 20.65 -7.56
N VAL A 241 -9.47 20.02 -6.82
CA VAL A 241 -8.93 20.57 -5.57
C VAL A 241 -7.99 21.75 -5.85
N GLU A 242 -7.14 21.70 -6.89
CA GLU A 242 -6.29 22.81 -7.32
C GLU A 242 -7.11 24.07 -7.62
N LYS A 243 -8.23 23.92 -8.36
CA LYS A 243 -9.13 25.03 -8.66
C LYS A 243 -9.77 25.62 -7.39
N ALA A 244 -10.13 24.77 -6.43
CA ALA A 244 -10.68 25.23 -5.16
C ALA A 244 -9.64 26.03 -4.36
N ILE A 245 -8.41 25.55 -4.27
CA ILE A 245 -7.28 26.23 -3.62
C ILE A 245 -7.01 27.58 -4.30
N ALA A 246 -6.93 27.61 -5.64
CA ALA A 246 -6.71 28.82 -6.41
C ALA A 246 -7.83 29.86 -6.22
N ALA A 247 -9.06 29.40 -5.98
CA ALA A 247 -10.21 30.25 -5.65
C ALA A 247 -10.27 30.68 -4.17
N GLY A 248 -9.26 30.35 -3.35
CA GLY A 248 -9.19 30.68 -1.93
C GLY A 248 -10.16 29.91 -1.03
N LYS A 249 -10.73 28.79 -1.51
CA LYS A 249 -11.63 27.95 -0.72
C LYS A 249 -10.85 27.21 0.36
N SER A 250 -11.41 27.16 1.57
CA SER A 250 -10.93 26.35 2.65
C SER A 250 -11.07 24.85 2.35
N LEU A 251 -10.35 24.00 3.11
CA LEU A 251 -10.52 22.55 3.04
C LEU A 251 -11.98 22.13 3.25
N LYS A 252 -12.66 22.72 4.25
CA LYS A 252 -14.07 22.42 4.55
C LYS A 252 -14.98 22.72 3.35
N GLU A 253 -14.87 23.91 2.76
CA GLU A 253 -15.66 24.29 1.59
C GLU A 253 -15.36 23.40 0.37
N THR A 254 -14.11 22.93 0.23
CA THR A 254 -13.72 22.00 -0.84
C THR A 254 -14.33 20.62 -0.61
N GLN A 255 -14.36 20.13 0.64
CA GLN A 255 -15.01 18.86 1.00
C GLN A 255 -16.53 18.92 0.82
N GLU A 256 -17.18 20.03 1.18
CA GLU A 256 -18.62 20.26 0.97
C GLU A 256 -18.99 20.30 -0.52
N ALA A 257 -18.15 20.88 -1.36
CA ALA A 257 -18.33 20.90 -2.82
C ALA A 257 -18.19 19.50 -3.44
N GLY A 258 -17.35 18.63 -2.85
CA GLY A 258 -17.18 17.24 -3.27
C GLY A 258 -16.38 17.07 -4.56
N LEU A 259 -16.48 15.87 -5.12
CA LEU A 259 -15.82 15.44 -6.37
C LEU A 259 -16.89 15.07 -7.41
N PRO A 260 -16.52 14.96 -8.70
CA PRO A 260 -17.44 14.50 -9.75
C PRO A 260 -18.08 13.15 -9.40
N ASP A 261 -19.37 13.00 -9.71
CA ASP A 261 -20.21 11.86 -9.34
C ASP A 261 -19.62 10.51 -9.77
N ARG A 262 -18.93 10.48 -10.91
CA ARG A 262 -18.29 9.27 -11.44
C ARG A 262 -17.25 8.65 -10.49
N TRP A 263 -16.71 9.42 -9.53
CA TRP A 263 -15.72 8.96 -8.56
C TRP A 263 -16.31 8.64 -7.18
N LYS A 264 -17.62 8.80 -6.96
CA LYS A 264 -18.25 8.52 -5.66
C LYS A 264 -18.09 7.08 -5.22
N SER A 265 -18.16 6.13 -6.16
CA SER A 265 -17.99 4.69 -5.87
C SER A 265 -16.56 4.29 -5.49
N TRP A 266 -15.59 5.18 -5.67
CA TRP A 266 -14.18 4.94 -5.30
C TRP A 266 -13.89 5.15 -3.82
N ALA A 267 -14.82 5.73 -3.08
CA ALA A 267 -14.72 5.87 -1.63
C ALA A 267 -14.76 4.50 -0.95
N ALA A 268 -13.85 4.29 -0.02
CA ALA A 268 -13.76 3.09 0.80
C ALA A 268 -13.76 3.48 2.29
N PRO A 269 -14.05 2.55 3.22
CA PRO A 269 -13.99 2.86 4.66
C PRO A 269 -12.64 3.41 5.12
N THR A 270 -11.56 3.01 4.47
CA THR A 270 -10.20 3.47 4.77
C THR A 270 -9.92 4.88 4.21
N ILE A 271 -10.38 5.16 2.98
CA ILE A 271 -10.22 6.47 2.32
C ILE A 271 -11.60 6.91 1.79
N THR A 272 -12.29 7.71 2.58
CA THR A 272 -13.54 8.35 2.17
C THR A 272 -13.28 9.48 1.18
N THR A 273 -14.32 9.95 0.46
CA THR A 273 -14.21 11.12 -0.42
C THR A 273 -13.64 12.35 0.31
N ALA A 274 -14.12 12.62 1.53
CA ALA A 274 -13.64 13.75 2.33
C ALA A 274 -12.15 13.58 2.71
N ARG A 275 -11.73 12.35 3.04
CA ARG A 275 -10.31 12.06 3.34
C ARG A 275 -9.44 12.19 2.09
N TRP A 276 -9.92 11.74 0.93
CA TRP A 276 -9.18 11.90 -0.33
C TRP A 276 -8.99 13.38 -0.69
N ILE A 277 -10.06 14.20 -0.59
CA ILE A 277 -9.96 15.66 -0.78
C ILE A 277 -8.96 16.28 0.21
N GLU A 278 -8.94 15.85 1.47
CA GLU A 278 -7.97 16.35 2.46
C GLU A 278 -6.54 16.06 2.06
N LEU A 279 -6.25 14.81 1.62
CA LEU A 279 -4.91 14.41 1.17
C LEU A 279 -4.46 15.26 -0.03
N LEU A 280 -5.33 15.43 -1.03
CA LEU A 280 -5.08 16.31 -2.18
C LEU A 280 -4.86 17.75 -1.75
N TYR A 281 -5.76 18.30 -0.93
CA TYR A 281 -5.69 19.70 -0.50
C TYR A 281 -4.37 19.98 0.23
N ARG A 282 -3.98 19.12 1.16
CA ARG A 282 -2.71 19.26 1.89
C ARG A 282 -1.49 19.09 0.99
N GLY A 283 -1.50 18.06 0.13
CA GLY A 283 -0.38 17.79 -0.78
C GLY A 283 -0.17 18.87 -1.84
N LEU A 284 -1.25 19.48 -2.34
CA LEU A 284 -1.23 20.54 -3.35
C LEU A 284 -1.02 21.95 -2.74
N SER A 285 -1.31 22.16 -1.45
CA SER A 285 -1.05 23.42 -0.74
C SER A 285 0.37 23.49 -0.17
N ALA A 286 1.09 22.38 -0.04
CA ALA A 286 2.47 22.37 0.40
C ALA A 286 3.36 23.00 -0.69
N LYS A 287 4.10 24.08 -0.32
CA LYS A 287 5.05 24.77 -1.22
C LYS A 287 6.41 24.08 -1.19
#